data_5565ec62cfc3b1bf06f5f043945a0f8a
#
_entry.id   5565ec62cfc3b1bf06f5f043945a0f8a
#
_cell.length_a   1.000
_cell.length_b   1.000
_cell.length_c   1.000
_cell.angle_alpha   90.00
_cell.angle_beta   90.00
_cell.angle_gamma   90.00
#
_symmetry.space_group_name_H-M   'P 1'
#
loop_
_entity.id
_entity.type
_entity.pdbx_description
1 polymer ?
#
loop_
_entity_poly.entity_id
_entity_poly.type
_entity_poly.pdbx_seq_one_letter_code
_entity_poly.pdbx_strand_id
1 'polypeptide(L)'
;MQRSLSRTPPIAVSLADDESSERVARISLKHEQTRTNNYRSTTSTMSTLPSLLVVTSLLAFSNVFKCFHVFARDVDYCFADEDDPYLYMATKTAYHFVHGGKTRFQTVPNCRPVQMWMLATYGTRCPTLEEINMINSLTDIRDQILHNHETRGVGHMCNRDLDNLKRWQPDEYLKPHRAEALTPQGVEDMKLLARRLQSNFPELLQPFTSNISSSNYKFRANEAQRSMESFMEGLFGSRNAVVPEESFLNDTLLNAYKTCGVWENDEHQQSYENTEYDLFVVGPIFQNLVHNVSRRLGFLYNISSDRINAMYEACRYEKAWTVITLSPWCAVFNKEELRILEYREDLNYYYKAGYGREINARLGCPLLHDMMQHFWNIAHDETSNEPMGIFYFSDIVSLQNLLTTMGINEDQTPLTAFTYKDMAKRQWRTSLISSFAANLIAVFYKCNDSKDNNKVMFYLAEKPVQYDGCLVGLCDWEFLKSKFGQLASNCKLDVCWIESGAPANLLLNSIAIHFVCFILVLLGY
;
A
#
# COMPACT_ATOMS: atom_id res chain seq x y z
N MET A 1 49.28 44.33 -25.37
CA MET A 1 49.06 43.20 -26.29
C MET A 1 47.66 42.65 -26.00
N GLN A 2 46.72 43.01 -26.88
CA GLN A 2 45.34 42.55 -26.84
C GLN A 2 45.24 41.11 -27.29
N ARG A 3 44.44 40.26 -26.61
CA ARG A 3 43.81 39.08 -27.23
C ARG A 3 42.40 38.92 -26.72
N SER A 4 41.54 38.85 -27.70
CA SER A 4 40.10 38.78 -27.71
C SER A 4 39.47 37.62 -26.94
N LEU A 5 38.44 37.91 -26.18
CA LEU A 5 37.47 36.97 -25.63
C LEU A 5 36.35 36.74 -26.65
N SER A 6 36.24 35.51 -27.15
CA SER A 6 35.10 35.04 -27.95
C SER A 6 33.94 34.73 -27.05
N ARG A 7 32.81 35.41 -27.26
CA ARG A 7 31.49 35.11 -26.63
C ARG A 7 30.84 33.97 -27.40
N THR A 8 30.51 32.89 -26.72
CA THR A 8 29.52 31.89 -27.14
C THR A 8 28.13 32.34 -26.73
N PRO A 9 27.09 32.17 -27.56
CA PRO A 9 25.72 32.54 -27.19
C PRO A 9 25.07 31.48 -26.30
N PRO A 10 24.03 31.86 -25.48
CA PRO A 10 23.32 30.92 -24.62
C PRO A 10 22.44 29.99 -25.45
N ILE A 11 22.48 28.70 -25.10
CA ILE A 11 21.58 27.67 -25.63
C ILE A 11 20.20 27.91 -25.01
N ALA A 12 19.24 28.27 -25.83
CA ALA A 12 17.83 28.29 -25.47
C ALA A 12 17.35 26.86 -25.28
N VAL A 13 17.00 26.49 -24.05
CA VAL A 13 16.26 25.26 -23.76
C VAL A 13 14.81 25.53 -24.13
N SER A 14 14.36 24.94 -25.24
CA SER A 14 12.96 24.86 -25.63
C SER A 14 12.22 23.97 -24.64
N LEU A 15 11.28 24.57 -23.93
CA LEU A 15 10.20 23.87 -23.23
C LEU A 15 9.32 23.24 -24.33
N ALA A 16 9.45 21.93 -24.52
CA ALA A 16 8.49 21.16 -25.28
C ALA A 16 7.31 20.87 -24.37
N ASP A 17 6.21 21.55 -24.61
CA ASP A 17 4.95 21.40 -23.93
C ASP A 17 4.32 20.04 -24.22
N ASP A 18 3.75 19.52 -23.17
CA ASP A 18 2.93 18.37 -22.90
C ASP A 18 1.71 18.22 -23.86
N GLU A 19 1.95 17.81 -25.11
CA GLU A 19 0.88 17.45 -26.07
C GLU A 19 0.46 15.97 -26.02
N SER A 20 1.10 15.15 -25.21
CA SER A 20 0.79 13.71 -25.13
C SER A 20 -0.43 13.40 -24.25
N SER A 21 -0.74 14.27 -23.27
CA SER A 21 -1.86 14.11 -22.33
C SER A 21 -3.23 14.44 -22.94
N GLU A 22 -3.31 15.34 -23.92
CA GLU A 22 -4.58 15.69 -24.58
C GLU A 22 -5.04 14.70 -25.67
N ARG A 23 -4.14 13.90 -26.23
CA ARG A 23 -4.52 12.91 -27.26
C ARG A 23 -5.24 11.70 -26.68
N VAL A 24 -4.93 11.30 -25.43
CA VAL A 24 -5.60 10.16 -24.77
C VAL A 24 -7.03 10.52 -24.37
N ALA A 25 -7.28 11.76 -23.95
CA ALA A 25 -8.62 12.23 -23.56
C ALA A 25 -9.58 12.41 -24.76
N ARG A 26 -9.07 12.66 -25.97
CA ARG A 26 -9.91 12.83 -27.18
C ARG A 26 -10.32 11.53 -27.87
N ILE A 27 -9.63 10.43 -27.58
CA ILE A 27 -9.98 9.10 -28.13
C ILE A 27 -11.12 8.45 -27.34
N SER A 28 -11.22 8.74 -26.04
CA SER A 28 -12.29 8.20 -25.17
C SER A 28 -13.68 8.80 -25.45
N LEU A 29 -13.76 10.03 -25.97
CA LEU A 29 -15.04 10.71 -26.22
C LEU A 29 -15.67 10.42 -27.59
N LYS A 30 -15.00 9.70 -28.49
CA LYS A 30 -15.54 9.37 -29.83
C LYS A 30 -16.20 7.98 -29.91
N HIS A 31 -16.13 7.15 -28.86
CA HIS A 31 -16.72 5.81 -28.89
C HIS A 31 -18.11 5.71 -28.27
N GLU A 32 -18.63 6.78 -27.68
CA GLU A 32 -19.92 6.74 -26.96
C GLU A 32 -21.12 7.31 -27.74
N GLN A 33 -20.94 7.72 -28.99
CA GLN A 33 -22.04 8.35 -29.80
C GLN A 33 -22.57 7.54 -31.00
N THR A 34 -22.29 6.23 -31.08
CA THR A 34 -22.77 5.42 -32.23
C THR A 34 -23.58 4.18 -31.83
N ARG A 35 -24.42 4.28 -30.80
CA ARG A 35 -25.36 3.20 -30.45
C ARG A 35 -26.74 3.68 -30.05
N THR A 36 -27.37 4.50 -30.90
CA THR A 36 -28.84 4.64 -30.89
C THR A 36 -29.29 5.03 -32.31
N ASN A 37 -29.91 4.10 -32.96
CA ASN A 37 -30.97 4.23 -33.97
C ASN A 37 -30.87 3.12 -35.01
N ASN A 38 -31.78 2.16 -34.90
CA ASN A 38 -32.60 1.69 -36.00
C ASN A 38 -33.39 0.44 -35.63
N TYR A 39 -34.55 0.65 -35.02
CA TYR A 39 -35.64 -0.29 -35.13
C TYR A 39 -36.64 0.35 -36.10
N ARG A 40 -36.72 -0.19 -37.29
CA ARG A 40 -37.85 0.06 -38.20
C ARG A 40 -38.36 -1.29 -38.68
N SER A 41 -39.56 -1.60 -38.24
CA SER A 41 -40.43 -2.67 -38.66
C SER A 41 -40.78 -2.52 -40.16
N THR A 42 -40.66 -3.61 -40.92
CA THR A 42 -41.39 -3.79 -42.17
C THR A 42 -41.91 -5.23 -42.22
N THR A 43 -43.21 -5.32 -42.12
CA THR A 43 -44.02 -6.47 -42.48
C THR A 43 -44.03 -6.64 -44.01
N SER A 44 -43.76 -7.86 -44.52
CA SER A 44 -44.26 -8.27 -45.86
C SER A 44 -44.35 -9.79 -45.94
N THR A 45 -45.48 -10.18 -46.20
CA THR A 45 -46.20 -11.34 -46.79
C THR A 45 -45.40 -12.53 -47.28
N MET A 46 -45.93 -13.72 -46.85
CA MET A 46 -45.61 -15.08 -47.31
C MET A 46 -45.80 -15.26 -48.83
N SER A 47 -44.85 -16.01 -49.39
CA SER A 47 -45.13 -16.88 -50.57
C SER A 47 -44.36 -18.20 -50.38
N THR A 48 -45.10 -19.29 -50.63
CA THR A 48 -44.73 -20.69 -50.42
C THR A 48 -43.99 -21.29 -51.61
N LEU A 49 -43.05 -22.25 -51.29
CA LEU A 49 -42.50 -23.40 -52.05
C LEU A 49 -41.04 -23.27 -52.56
N PRO A 50 -40.32 -24.41 -52.66
CA PRO A 50 -40.50 -25.79 -52.13
C PRO A 50 -39.39 -26.28 -51.20
N SER A 51 -39.78 -27.10 -50.25
CA SER A 51 -39.11 -27.45 -49.02
C SER A 51 -38.14 -28.64 -49.03
N LEU A 52 -37.55 -29.07 -50.13
CA LEU A 52 -36.65 -30.23 -50.10
C LEU A 52 -35.14 -29.90 -50.28
N LEU A 53 -34.81 -28.84 -51.01
CA LEU A 53 -33.41 -28.40 -51.20
C LEU A 53 -32.85 -27.54 -50.06
N VAL A 54 -33.73 -26.87 -49.29
CA VAL A 54 -33.34 -26.04 -48.16
C VAL A 54 -32.96 -26.87 -46.91
N VAL A 55 -33.57 -28.06 -46.72
CA VAL A 55 -33.28 -28.95 -45.56
C VAL A 55 -31.92 -29.61 -45.70
N THR A 56 -31.49 -29.95 -46.92
CA THR A 56 -30.16 -30.57 -47.13
C THR A 56 -29.03 -29.57 -47.02
N SER A 57 -29.25 -28.29 -47.44
CA SER A 57 -28.25 -27.22 -47.22
C SER A 57 -28.16 -26.77 -45.77
N LEU A 58 -29.27 -26.73 -45.02
CA LEU A 58 -29.26 -26.42 -43.58
C LEU A 58 -28.57 -27.49 -42.73
N LEU A 59 -28.70 -28.78 -43.10
CA LEU A 59 -28.00 -29.90 -42.46
C LEU A 59 -26.50 -29.93 -42.78
N ALA A 60 -26.08 -29.52 -43.99
CA ALA A 60 -24.68 -29.33 -44.33
C ALA A 60 -24.06 -28.15 -43.61
N PHE A 61 -24.78 -26.99 -43.50
CA PHE A 61 -24.33 -25.84 -42.73
C PHE A 61 -24.27 -26.13 -41.22
N SER A 62 -25.20 -26.92 -40.65
CA SER A 62 -25.15 -27.26 -39.22
C SER A 62 -23.99 -28.20 -38.88
N ASN A 63 -23.54 -29.03 -39.79
CA ASN A 63 -22.36 -29.88 -39.59
C ASN A 63 -21.04 -29.13 -39.81
N VAL A 64 -21.01 -28.11 -40.68
CA VAL A 64 -19.85 -27.21 -40.84
C VAL A 64 -19.72 -26.30 -39.61
N PHE A 65 -20.84 -25.79 -39.07
CA PHE A 65 -20.81 -25.03 -37.82
C PHE A 65 -20.41 -25.88 -36.60
N LYS A 66 -20.78 -27.16 -36.56
CA LYS A 66 -20.30 -28.06 -35.50
C LYS A 66 -18.80 -28.37 -35.61
N CYS A 67 -18.22 -28.35 -36.83
CA CYS A 67 -16.77 -28.51 -37.00
C CYS A 67 -15.96 -27.26 -36.63
N PHE A 68 -16.56 -26.06 -36.69
CA PHE A 68 -15.88 -24.81 -36.25
C PHE A 68 -15.98 -24.59 -34.73
N HIS A 69 -16.85 -25.30 -34.00
CA HIS A 69 -16.93 -25.19 -32.54
C HIS A 69 -15.90 -26.07 -31.79
N VAL A 70 -15.03 -26.81 -32.50
CA VAL A 70 -14.16 -27.82 -31.86
C VAL A 70 -12.88 -27.27 -31.28
N PHE A 71 -12.58 -25.96 -31.41
CA PHE A 71 -11.31 -25.41 -30.91
C PHE A 71 -11.39 -24.03 -30.23
N ALA A 72 -12.55 -23.53 -29.84
CA ALA A 72 -12.58 -22.39 -28.93
C ALA A 72 -12.28 -22.90 -27.51
N ARG A 73 -11.06 -22.68 -27.04
CA ARG A 73 -10.72 -22.91 -25.63
C ARG A 73 -11.73 -22.16 -24.77
N ASP A 74 -12.31 -22.81 -23.78
CA ASP A 74 -13.11 -22.16 -22.76
C ASP A 74 -12.16 -21.25 -21.93
N VAL A 75 -12.26 -19.95 -22.14
CA VAL A 75 -11.39 -18.93 -21.52
C VAL A 75 -12.18 -18.21 -20.45
N ASP A 76 -11.68 -18.17 -19.21
CA ASP A 76 -12.35 -17.49 -18.10
C ASP A 76 -12.46 -15.98 -18.34
N TYR A 77 -11.36 -15.34 -18.75
CA TYR A 77 -11.25 -13.92 -19.09
C TYR A 77 -9.86 -13.65 -19.70
N CYS A 78 -9.62 -12.44 -20.20
CA CYS A 78 -8.31 -12.02 -20.66
C CYS A 78 -7.89 -10.77 -19.86
N PHE A 79 -6.89 -10.91 -19.00
CA PHE A 79 -6.40 -9.81 -18.15
C PHE A 79 -5.88 -8.63 -18.98
N ALA A 80 -5.26 -8.90 -20.12
CA ALA A 80 -4.76 -7.86 -21.02
C ALA A 80 -5.87 -6.99 -21.65
N ASP A 81 -7.14 -7.38 -21.51
CA ASP A 81 -8.32 -6.63 -22.00
C ASP A 81 -9.14 -5.99 -20.86
N GLU A 82 -8.73 -6.21 -19.60
CA GLU A 82 -9.39 -5.69 -18.41
C GLU A 82 -8.82 -4.31 -17.99
N ASP A 83 -9.64 -3.55 -17.27
CA ASP A 83 -9.17 -2.36 -16.57
C ASP A 83 -8.14 -2.76 -15.50
N ASP A 84 -7.05 -2.03 -15.43
CA ASP A 84 -5.95 -2.35 -14.53
C ASP A 84 -6.34 -2.21 -13.04
N PRO A 85 -6.22 -3.28 -12.23
CA PRO A 85 -6.62 -3.26 -10.81
C PRO A 85 -5.51 -2.72 -9.89
N TYR A 86 -4.88 -1.62 -10.20
CA TYR A 86 -3.73 -1.05 -9.46
C TYR A 86 -3.94 -0.88 -7.96
N LEU A 87 -5.17 -0.70 -7.52
CA LEU A 87 -5.51 -0.43 -6.12
C LEU A 87 -5.77 -1.70 -5.28
N TYR A 88 -5.36 -2.87 -5.74
CA TYR A 88 -5.55 -4.16 -5.03
C TYR A 88 -4.21 -4.87 -4.77
N MET A 89 -3.11 -4.12 -4.71
CA MET A 89 -1.75 -4.65 -4.50
C MET A 89 -1.29 -4.54 -3.03
N ALA A 90 -2.23 -4.25 -2.11
CA ALA A 90 -1.95 -4.09 -0.69
C ALA A 90 -0.76 -3.13 -0.46
N THR A 91 0.14 -3.47 0.46
CA THR A 91 1.31 -2.62 0.79
C THR A 91 2.32 -2.43 -0.35
N LYS A 92 2.22 -3.20 -1.45
CA LYS A 92 3.06 -3.05 -2.64
C LYS A 92 2.37 -2.26 -3.78
N THR A 93 1.27 -1.58 -3.49
CA THR A 93 0.64 -0.66 -4.46
C THR A 93 1.60 0.47 -4.79
N ALA A 94 1.79 0.74 -6.08
CA ALA A 94 2.64 1.86 -6.54
C ALA A 94 2.04 3.20 -6.09
N TYR A 95 2.88 4.06 -5.52
CA TYR A 95 2.44 5.35 -4.97
C TYR A 95 1.77 6.26 -6.01
N HIS A 96 2.22 6.16 -7.26
CA HIS A 96 1.64 6.88 -8.39
C HIS A 96 0.10 6.77 -8.50
N PHE A 97 -0.47 5.60 -8.15
CA PHE A 97 -1.92 5.37 -8.22
C PHE A 97 -2.67 5.78 -6.95
N VAL A 98 -1.95 5.96 -5.83
CA VAL A 98 -2.55 6.27 -4.53
C VAL A 98 -2.74 7.77 -4.34
N HIS A 99 -1.70 8.59 -4.61
CA HIS A 99 -1.80 10.03 -4.40
C HIS A 99 -2.75 10.74 -5.37
N GLY A 100 -3.04 10.14 -6.55
CA GLY A 100 -3.94 10.67 -7.57
C GLY A 100 -3.41 11.97 -8.21
N GLY A 101 -2.86 11.90 -9.39
CA GLY A 101 -2.03 12.89 -10.10
C GLY A 101 -2.47 14.37 -10.18
N LYS A 102 -3.57 14.79 -9.55
CA LYS A 102 -4.06 16.17 -9.53
C LYS A 102 -4.52 16.64 -8.15
N THR A 103 -4.12 15.95 -7.08
CA THR A 103 -4.49 16.38 -5.73
C THR A 103 -3.72 17.68 -5.40
N ARG A 104 -4.42 18.81 -5.40
CA ARG A 104 -3.88 20.05 -4.86
C ARG A 104 -4.15 20.06 -3.38
N PHE A 105 -3.11 20.29 -2.58
CA PHE A 105 -3.29 20.64 -1.18
C PHE A 105 -4.23 21.85 -1.09
N GLN A 106 -5.12 21.83 -0.12
CA GLN A 106 -6.10 22.92 0.04
C GLN A 106 -5.39 24.16 0.58
N THR A 107 -5.57 25.30 -0.08
CA THR A 107 -5.16 26.58 0.48
C THR A 107 -6.07 26.92 1.65
N VAL A 108 -5.50 27.18 2.82
CA VAL A 108 -6.24 27.60 4.00
C VAL A 108 -6.31 29.14 4.00
N PRO A 109 -7.51 29.73 3.77
CA PRO A 109 -7.63 31.20 3.69
C PRO A 109 -7.20 31.86 5.00
N ASN A 110 -6.53 33.03 4.90
CA ASN A 110 -6.07 33.85 6.03
C ASN A 110 -5.12 33.13 7.01
N CYS A 111 -4.55 32.00 6.59
CA CYS A 111 -3.60 31.23 7.37
C CYS A 111 -2.31 31.04 6.59
N ARG A 112 -1.17 31.11 7.30
CA ARG A 112 0.13 30.76 6.74
C ARG A 112 0.64 29.46 7.37
N PRO A 113 1.18 28.52 6.59
CA PRO A 113 1.85 27.35 7.14
C PRO A 113 3.16 27.79 7.80
N VAL A 114 3.46 27.24 8.99
CA VAL A 114 4.67 27.58 9.75
C VAL A 114 5.57 26.40 10.03
N GLN A 115 5.02 25.19 10.05
CA GLN A 115 5.78 23.96 10.20
C GLN A 115 5.10 22.80 9.46
N MET A 116 5.91 21.91 8.91
CA MET A 116 5.47 20.61 8.35
C MET A 116 6.18 19.49 9.11
N TRP A 117 5.38 18.57 9.66
CA TRP A 117 5.82 17.30 10.21
C TRP A 117 5.38 16.17 9.29
N MET A 118 6.25 15.22 8.98
CA MET A 118 5.93 14.09 8.09
C MET A 118 6.60 12.81 8.58
N LEU A 119 5.82 11.72 8.59
CA LEU A 119 6.33 10.36 8.62
C LEU A 119 6.05 9.71 7.26
N ALA A 120 7.07 9.21 6.59
CA ALA A 120 6.94 8.49 5.31
C ALA A 120 7.56 7.08 5.41
N THR A 121 7.02 6.17 4.60
CA THR A 121 7.62 4.84 4.43
C THR A 121 8.63 4.86 3.27
N TYR A 122 9.33 3.74 3.07
CA TYR A 122 10.25 3.60 1.94
C TYR A 122 9.52 3.69 0.59
N GLY A 123 10.18 4.26 -0.42
CA GLY A 123 9.75 4.23 -1.82
C GLY A 123 9.72 2.81 -2.37
N THR A 124 9.31 2.66 -3.62
CA THR A 124 9.27 1.35 -4.28
C THR A 124 10.62 0.65 -4.19
N ARG A 125 10.64 -0.55 -3.58
CA ARG A 125 11.86 -1.33 -3.31
C ARG A 125 11.80 -2.74 -3.89
N CYS A 126 12.92 -3.43 -3.87
CA CYS A 126 13.01 -4.85 -4.16
C CYS A 126 12.42 -5.67 -2.99
N PRO A 127 12.01 -6.93 -3.23
CA PRO A 127 11.51 -7.83 -2.19
C PRO A 127 12.58 -8.19 -1.17
N THR A 128 12.16 -8.77 -0.05
CA THR A 128 13.06 -9.44 0.90
C THR A 128 13.73 -10.65 0.24
N LEU A 129 14.80 -11.16 0.84
CA LEU A 129 15.48 -12.35 0.32
C LEU A 129 14.54 -13.57 0.25
N GLU A 130 13.65 -13.71 1.22
CA GLU A 130 12.65 -14.79 1.25
C GLU A 130 11.65 -14.65 0.09
N GLU A 131 11.08 -13.44 -0.09
CA GLU A 131 10.16 -13.13 -1.21
C GLU A 131 10.86 -13.33 -2.57
N ILE A 132 12.16 -12.95 -2.71
CA ILE A 132 12.96 -13.19 -3.92
C ILE A 132 13.04 -14.68 -4.23
N ASN A 133 13.36 -15.51 -3.25
CA ASN A 133 13.47 -16.96 -3.44
C ASN A 133 12.11 -17.55 -3.82
N MET A 134 11.05 -17.11 -3.17
CA MET A 134 9.67 -17.53 -3.46
C MET A 134 9.25 -17.17 -4.89
N ILE A 135 9.49 -15.92 -5.34
CA ILE A 135 9.16 -15.46 -6.69
C ILE A 135 10.01 -16.20 -7.74
N ASN A 136 11.31 -16.41 -7.50
CA ASN A 136 12.19 -17.12 -8.43
C ASN A 136 11.75 -18.59 -8.66
N SER A 137 11.11 -19.22 -7.66
CA SER A 137 10.54 -20.57 -7.79
C SER A 137 9.39 -20.66 -8.80
N LEU A 138 8.84 -19.53 -9.24
CA LEU A 138 7.73 -19.47 -10.20
C LEU A 138 8.13 -19.90 -11.62
N THR A 139 9.42 -19.99 -11.93
CA THR A 139 9.88 -20.48 -13.24
C THR A 139 9.34 -21.87 -13.54
N ASP A 140 9.40 -22.80 -12.57
CA ASP A 140 8.90 -24.17 -12.72
C ASP A 140 7.37 -24.20 -12.88
N ILE A 141 6.66 -23.31 -12.18
CA ILE A 141 5.21 -23.18 -12.27
C ILE A 141 4.78 -22.63 -13.62
N ARG A 142 5.50 -21.61 -14.13
CA ARG A 142 5.28 -21.09 -15.48
C ARG A 142 5.33 -22.21 -16.52
N ASP A 143 6.37 -23.02 -16.47
CA ASP A 143 6.56 -24.11 -17.44
C ASP A 143 5.44 -25.16 -17.34
N GLN A 144 4.97 -25.47 -16.13
CA GLN A 144 3.83 -26.36 -15.92
C GLN A 144 2.52 -25.76 -16.47
N ILE A 145 2.27 -24.45 -16.24
CA ILE A 145 1.10 -23.73 -16.78
C ILE A 145 1.11 -23.79 -18.32
N LEU A 146 2.24 -23.49 -18.94
CA LEU A 146 2.39 -23.55 -20.40
C LEU A 146 2.14 -24.96 -20.92
N HIS A 147 2.73 -25.98 -20.29
CA HIS A 147 2.49 -27.39 -20.65
C HIS A 147 1.00 -27.77 -20.52
N ASN A 148 0.32 -27.37 -19.47
CA ASN A 148 -1.10 -27.62 -19.26
C ASN A 148 -1.95 -27.04 -20.40
N HIS A 149 -1.64 -25.80 -20.84
CA HIS A 149 -2.39 -25.13 -21.89
C HIS A 149 -2.04 -25.60 -23.31
N GLU A 150 -0.73 -25.66 -23.63
CA GLU A 150 -0.26 -25.93 -25.00
C GLU A 150 -0.29 -27.43 -25.34
N THR A 151 0.07 -28.29 -24.38
CA THR A 151 0.19 -29.72 -24.63
C THR A 151 -1.06 -30.52 -24.21
N ARG A 152 -1.60 -30.18 -23.01
CA ARG A 152 -2.74 -30.92 -22.47
C ARG A 152 -4.09 -30.29 -22.81
N GLY A 153 -4.13 -29.01 -23.19
CA GLY A 153 -5.34 -28.29 -23.56
C GLY A 153 -6.35 -28.07 -22.43
N VAL A 154 -5.91 -28.12 -21.15
CA VAL A 154 -6.80 -28.09 -19.97
C VAL A 154 -6.84 -26.78 -19.23
N GLY A 155 -6.06 -25.77 -19.62
CA GLY A 155 -6.07 -24.45 -18.98
C GLY A 155 -7.06 -23.48 -19.61
N HIS A 156 -7.43 -22.43 -18.87
CA HIS A 156 -8.46 -21.45 -19.22
C HIS A 156 -7.94 -20.00 -19.37
N MET A 157 -6.62 -19.79 -19.41
CA MET A 157 -6.04 -18.47 -19.72
C MET A 157 -6.15 -18.17 -21.22
N CYS A 158 -6.35 -16.88 -21.56
CA CYS A 158 -6.34 -16.47 -22.97
C CYS A 158 -4.93 -16.51 -23.57
N ASN A 159 -4.84 -16.60 -24.91
CA ASN A 159 -3.55 -16.74 -25.60
C ASN A 159 -2.61 -15.56 -25.36
N ARG A 160 -3.14 -14.30 -25.27
CA ARG A 160 -2.33 -13.11 -25.04
C ARG A 160 -1.64 -13.17 -23.66
N ASP A 161 -2.37 -13.55 -22.63
CA ASP A 161 -1.84 -13.69 -21.28
C ASP A 161 -0.83 -14.83 -21.19
N LEU A 162 -1.08 -15.95 -21.86
CA LEU A 162 -0.12 -17.07 -21.98
C LEU A 162 1.15 -16.65 -22.70
N ASP A 163 1.05 -15.90 -23.80
CA ASP A 163 2.21 -15.39 -24.53
C ASP A 163 3.04 -14.42 -23.68
N ASN A 164 2.40 -13.61 -22.84
CA ASN A 164 3.08 -12.75 -21.88
C ASN A 164 3.80 -13.58 -20.81
N LEU A 165 3.11 -14.58 -20.25
CA LEU A 165 3.70 -15.49 -19.25
C LEU A 165 4.85 -16.32 -19.82
N LYS A 166 4.75 -16.77 -21.06
CA LYS A 166 5.82 -17.52 -21.76
C LYS A 166 7.10 -16.71 -21.92
N ARG A 167 6.99 -15.39 -22.12
CA ARG A 167 8.12 -14.48 -22.21
C ARG A 167 8.68 -14.04 -20.87
N TRP A 168 7.94 -14.28 -19.78
CA TRP A 168 8.38 -13.86 -18.45
C TRP A 168 9.69 -14.54 -18.06
N GLN A 169 10.58 -13.77 -17.50
CA GLN A 169 11.82 -14.19 -16.85
C GLN A 169 11.97 -13.41 -15.54
N PRO A 170 12.59 -13.97 -14.51
CA PRO A 170 12.88 -13.25 -13.29
C PRO A 170 13.65 -11.96 -13.58
N ASP A 171 13.17 -10.84 -13.05
CA ASP A 171 13.76 -9.53 -13.21
C ASP A 171 15.12 -9.41 -12.48
N GLU A 172 15.93 -8.44 -12.85
CA GLU A 172 17.19 -8.13 -12.16
C GLU A 172 16.98 -7.74 -10.69
N TYR A 173 15.82 -7.18 -10.36
CA TYR A 173 15.43 -6.85 -8.98
C TYR A 173 15.19 -8.09 -8.11
N LEU A 174 15.10 -9.28 -8.69
CA LEU A 174 14.96 -10.56 -8.01
C LEU A 174 16.29 -11.27 -7.73
N LYS A 175 17.41 -10.56 -7.78
CA LYS A 175 18.72 -11.10 -7.40
C LYS A 175 18.95 -10.95 -5.89
N PRO A 176 19.50 -11.97 -5.18
CA PRO A 176 19.68 -11.94 -3.73
C PRO A 176 20.38 -10.69 -3.18
N HIS A 177 21.40 -10.18 -3.89
CA HIS A 177 22.14 -8.97 -3.48
C HIS A 177 21.34 -7.67 -3.62
N ARG A 178 20.15 -7.73 -4.22
CA ARG A 178 19.22 -6.60 -4.39
C ARG A 178 18.14 -6.59 -3.31
N ALA A 179 18.11 -7.59 -2.44
CA ALA A 179 17.10 -7.69 -1.40
C ALA A 179 16.92 -6.34 -0.69
N GLU A 180 15.67 -5.88 -0.60
CA GLU A 180 15.24 -4.63 0.04
C GLU A 180 15.83 -3.33 -0.53
N ALA A 181 16.62 -3.40 -1.59
CA ALA A 181 17.20 -2.22 -2.21
C ALA A 181 16.13 -1.31 -2.83
N LEU A 182 16.27 0.00 -2.62
CA LEU A 182 15.41 0.99 -3.28
C LEU A 182 15.60 0.93 -4.79
N THR A 183 14.50 0.86 -5.54
CA THR A 183 14.53 0.83 -7.01
C THR A 183 14.63 2.25 -7.60
N PRO A 184 14.97 2.41 -8.89
CA PRO A 184 14.86 3.70 -9.57
C PRO A 184 13.47 4.32 -9.48
N GLN A 185 12.39 3.50 -9.53
CA GLN A 185 11.03 3.97 -9.31
C GLN A 185 10.87 4.54 -7.89
N GLY A 186 11.41 3.86 -6.87
CA GLY A 186 11.35 4.36 -5.50
C GLY A 186 12.14 5.65 -5.27
N VAL A 187 13.26 5.83 -5.95
CA VAL A 187 14.00 7.12 -5.97
C VAL A 187 13.11 8.22 -6.56
N GLU A 188 12.45 7.94 -7.68
CA GLU A 188 11.57 8.92 -8.35
C GLU A 188 10.31 9.21 -7.52
N ASP A 189 9.70 8.21 -6.90
CA ASP A 189 8.55 8.37 -5.99
C ASP A 189 8.87 9.41 -4.90
N MET A 190 10.03 9.28 -4.24
CA MET A 190 10.47 10.19 -3.18
C MET A 190 10.80 11.59 -3.69
N LYS A 191 11.47 11.71 -4.83
CA LYS A 191 11.77 13.00 -5.46
C LYS A 191 10.51 13.74 -5.89
N LEU A 192 9.56 13.03 -6.47
CA LEU A 192 8.29 13.60 -6.91
C LEU A 192 7.41 14.01 -5.72
N LEU A 193 7.36 13.21 -4.64
CA LEU A 193 6.70 13.59 -3.39
C LEU A 193 7.29 14.91 -2.87
N ALA A 194 8.62 15.00 -2.76
CA ALA A 194 9.30 16.20 -2.29
C ALA A 194 8.96 17.44 -3.14
N ARG A 195 9.02 17.32 -4.47
CA ARG A 195 8.70 18.41 -5.40
C ARG A 195 7.25 18.86 -5.32
N ARG A 196 6.30 17.91 -5.17
CA ARG A 196 4.88 18.26 -4.99
C ARG A 196 4.65 19.01 -3.68
N LEU A 197 5.27 18.56 -2.58
CA LEU A 197 5.19 19.28 -1.32
C LEU A 197 5.82 20.66 -1.42
N GLN A 198 7.00 20.79 -2.03
CA GLN A 198 7.66 22.08 -2.24
C GLN A 198 6.80 23.05 -3.08
N SER A 199 6.16 22.54 -4.12
CA SER A 199 5.28 23.31 -5.01
C SER A 199 4.01 23.81 -4.31
N ASN A 200 3.52 23.05 -3.31
CA ASN A 200 2.29 23.39 -2.57
C ASN A 200 2.56 24.19 -1.30
N PHE A 201 3.76 24.08 -0.73
CA PHE A 201 4.19 24.78 0.48
C PHE A 201 5.53 25.50 0.26
N PRO A 202 5.60 26.44 -0.72
CA PRO A 202 6.85 27.13 -1.04
C PRO A 202 7.37 27.97 0.13
N GLU A 203 6.50 28.50 0.98
CA GLU A 203 6.87 29.27 2.17
C GLU A 203 7.70 28.44 3.17
N LEU A 204 7.47 27.14 3.25
CA LEU A 204 8.20 26.22 4.12
C LEU A 204 9.37 25.54 3.40
N LEU A 205 9.20 25.16 2.13
CA LEU A 205 10.06 24.18 1.45
C LEU A 205 10.84 24.73 0.26
N GLN A 206 10.79 26.07 0.02
CA GLN A 206 11.66 26.78 -0.92
C GLN A 206 12.54 27.81 -0.19
N PRO A 207 13.38 27.38 0.76
CA PRO A 207 14.21 28.31 1.50
C PRO A 207 15.31 28.90 0.60
N PHE A 208 15.80 30.10 0.96
CA PHE A 208 17.10 30.56 0.45
C PHE A 208 18.18 29.56 0.83
N THR A 209 19.22 29.41 0.00
CA THR A 209 20.29 28.43 0.23
C THR A 209 20.94 28.56 1.61
N SER A 210 21.02 29.78 2.15
CA SER A 210 21.52 30.07 3.52
C SER A 210 20.68 29.49 4.64
N ASN A 211 19.42 29.13 4.36
CA ASN A 211 18.46 28.61 5.36
C ASN A 211 18.35 27.08 5.34
N ILE A 212 19.09 26.41 4.45
CA ILE A 212 19.12 24.93 4.41
C ILE A 212 20.13 24.46 5.47
N SER A 213 19.63 24.07 6.63
CA SER A 213 20.45 23.64 7.77
C SER A 213 19.69 22.65 8.65
N SER A 214 20.39 21.93 9.52
CA SER A 214 19.79 21.02 10.51
C SER A 214 19.00 21.74 11.61
N SER A 215 19.17 23.06 11.78
CA SER A 215 18.31 23.85 12.66
C SER A 215 16.94 24.16 12.04
N ASN A 216 16.86 24.25 10.71
CA ASN A 216 15.61 24.57 10.01
C ASN A 216 14.90 23.32 9.46
N TYR A 217 15.65 22.26 9.24
CA TYR A 217 15.10 21.00 8.70
C TYR A 217 15.68 19.80 9.44
N LYS A 218 14.80 19.00 10.01
CA LYS A 218 15.12 17.81 10.75
C LYS A 218 14.83 16.58 9.88
N PHE A 219 15.83 15.72 9.71
CA PHE A 219 15.71 14.46 8.96
C PHE A 219 16.17 13.32 9.83
N ARG A 220 15.40 12.23 9.87
CA ARG A 220 15.77 10.99 10.55
C ARG A 220 15.18 9.80 9.82
N ALA A 221 15.95 8.75 9.68
CA ALA A 221 15.50 7.52 9.03
C ALA A 221 15.95 6.28 9.79
N ASN A 222 15.08 5.28 9.82
CA ASN A 222 15.43 3.92 10.19
C ASN A 222 14.98 3.00 9.06
N GLU A 223 15.87 2.17 8.51
CA GLU A 223 15.66 1.26 7.37
C GLU A 223 15.28 1.94 6.03
N ALA A 224 14.81 3.18 6.05
CA ALA A 224 14.41 3.95 4.87
C ALA A 224 15.43 5.06 4.48
N GLN A 225 16.70 4.90 4.84
CA GLN A 225 17.78 5.88 4.61
C GLN A 225 17.84 6.38 3.16
N ARG A 226 17.82 5.46 2.19
CA ARG A 226 17.89 5.81 0.77
C ARG A 226 16.66 6.57 0.28
N SER A 227 15.50 6.31 0.85
CA SER A 227 14.26 7.03 0.57
C SER A 227 14.34 8.47 1.11
N MET A 228 14.85 8.66 2.32
CA MET A 228 15.13 9.96 2.90
C MET A 228 16.11 10.78 2.05
N GLU A 229 17.23 10.19 1.66
CA GLU A 229 18.23 10.83 0.80
C GLU A 229 17.64 11.27 -0.55
N SER A 230 16.77 10.44 -1.14
CA SER A 230 16.09 10.75 -2.40
C SER A 230 15.06 11.87 -2.25
N PHE A 231 14.34 11.91 -1.12
CA PHE A 231 13.41 12.98 -0.78
C PHE A 231 14.17 14.30 -0.58
N MET A 232 15.28 14.28 0.16
CA MET A 232 16.14 15.45 0.37
C MET A 232 16.71 15.99 -0.95
N GLU A 233 17.13 15.08 -1.86
CA GLU A 233 17.56 15.46 -3.20
C GLU A 233 16.43 16.11 -4.01
N GLY A 234 15.20 15.62 -3.85
CA GLY A 234 13.99 16.22 -4.46
C GLY A 234 13.70 17.64 -3.97
N LEU A 235 13.87 17.90 -2.65
CA LEU A 235 13.65 19.21 -2.04
C LEU A 235 14.77 20.20 -2.36
N PHE A 236 16.03 19.81 -2.18
CA PHE A 236 17.16 20.73 -2.11
C PHE A 236 18.20 20.50 -3.21
N GLY A 237 17.96 19.56 -4.12
CA GLY A 237 18.90 19.24 -5.21
C GLY A 237 20.11 18.42 -4.78
N SER A 238 20.25 18.07 -3.50
CA SER A 238 21.37 17.31 -2.95
C SER A 238 20.90 16.32 -1.87
N ARG A 239 21.46 15.11 -1.89
CA ARG A 239 21.19 14.06 -0.87
C ARG A 239 21.74 14.37 0.51
N ASN A 240 22.72 15.28 0.55
CA ASN A 240 23.43 15.67 1.77
C ASN A 240 23.23 17.16 2.06
N ALA A 241 22.12 17.75 1.64
CA ALA A 241 21.83 19.16 1.86
C ALA A 241 21.71 19.49 3.35
N VAL A 242 21.20 18.54 4.15
CA VAL A 242 21.08 18.63 5.60
C VAL A 242 21.72 17.38 6.22
N VAL A 243 22.43 17.52 7.32
CA VAL A 243 22.94 16.37 8.09
C VAL A 243 21.78 15.75 8.87
N PRO A 244 21.40 14.48 8.59
CA PRO A 244 20.33 13.82 9.31
C PRO A 244 20.71 13.58 10.78
N GLU A 245 19.69 13.45 11.63
CA GLU A 245 19.89 12.93 12.99
C GLU A 245 20.36 11.46 12.94
N GLU A 246 21.20 11.10 13.90
CA GLU A 246 21.61 9.70 14.04
C GLU A 246 20.42 8.80 14.37
N SER A 247 20.30 7.70 13.67
CA SER A 247 19.36 6.63 14.00
C SER A 247 20.05 5.59 14.87
N PHE A 248 19.37 5.16 15.93
CA PHE A 248 19.86 4.13 16.83
C PHE A 248 19.27 2.78 16.45
N LEU A 249 19.98 1.69 16.77
CA LEU A 249 19.50 0.32 16.53
C LEU A 249 18.13 0.08 17.19
N ASN A 250 17.93 0.65 18.40
CA ASN A 250 16.70 0.58 19.18
C ASN A 250 16.01 1.95 19.19
N ASP A 251 15.64 2.44 18.02
CA ASP A 251 14.96 3.72 17.87
C ASP A 251 13.50 3.65 18.31
N THR A 252 13.24 3.97 19.58
CA THR A 252 11.89 3.98 20.14
C THR A 252 10.97 5.04 19.54
N LEU A 253 11.51 6.08 18.89
CA LEU A 253 10.69 7.06 18.18
C LEU A 253 10.15 6.46 16.88
N LEU A 254 11.03 5.95 16.03
CA LEU A 254 10.66 5.49 14.70
C LEU A 254 10.16 4.04 14.67
N ASN A 255 10.63 3.18 15.58
CA ASN A 255 10.33 1.75 15.58
C ASN A 255 10.03 1.23 16.99
N ALA A 256 9.13 1.88 17.73
CA ALA A 256 8.74 1.48 19.08
C ALA A 256 8.37 0.00 19.18
N TYR A 257 7.70 -0.55 18.17
CA TYR A 257 7.26 -1.94 18.14
C TYR A 257 8.43 -2.94 18.18
N LYS A 258 9.59 -2.63 17.56
CA LYS A 258 10.79 -3.49 17.59
C LYS A 258 11.45 -3.56 18.95
N THR A 259 11.14 -2.63 19.83
CA THR A 259 11.66 -2.60 21.20
C THR A 259 10.66 -3.15 22.22
N CYS A 260 9.50 -3.61 21.76
CA CYS A 260 8.40 -4.06 22.60
C CYS A 260 8.33 -5.59 22.68
N GLY A 261 8.90 -6.17 23.74
CA GLY A 261 8.95 -7.62 23.94
C GLY A 261 7.56 -8.29 23.95
N VAL A 262 6.54 -7.61 24.48
CA VAL A 262 5.16 -8.13 24.45
C VAL A 262 4.64 -8.19 23.01
N TRP A 263 4.88 -7.17 22.20
CA TRP A 263 4.45 -7.16 20.80
C TRP A 263 5.17 -8.25 19.99
N GLU A 264 6.47 -8.41 20.20
CA GLU A 264 7.29 -9.43 19.53
C GLU A 264 6.87 -10.85 19.93
N ASN A 265 6.67 -11.10 21.22
CA ASN A 265 6.21 -12.40 21.72
C ASN A 265 4.83 -12.76 21.18
N ASP A 266 3.89 -11.80 21.15
CA ASP A 266 2.57 -12.03 20.60
C ASP A 266 2.62 -12.28 19.08
N GLU A 267 3.49 -11.59 18.34
CA GLU A 267 3.68 -11.83 16.91
C GLU A 267 4.22 -13.23 16.65
N HIS A 268 5.15 -13.71 17.47
CA HIS A 268 5.66 -15.09 17.41
C HIS A 268 4.66 -16.14 17.89
N GLN A 269 3.84 -15.85 18.90
CA GLN A 269 2.83 -16.78 19.40
C GLN A 269 1.62 -16.91 18.48
N GLN A 270 1.21 -15.82 17.80
CA GLN A 270 0.14 -15.85 16.80
C GLN A 270 0.50 -16.65 15.54
N SER A 271 1.78 -16.95 15.32
CA SER A 271 2.20 -17.77 14.19
C SER A 271 1.83 -19.26 14.31
N TYR A 272 1.17 -19.69 15.39
CA TYR A 272 1.00 -21.11 15.64
C TYR A 272 -0.42 -21.68 15.53
N GLU A 273 -1.51 -20.94 15.54
CA GLU A 273 -2.84 -21.48 15.19
C GLU A 273 -3.97 -20.48 15.52
N ASN A 274 -4.94 -20.37 14.59
CA ASN A 274 -6.21 -19.66 14.76
C ASN A 274 -6.18 -18.12 14.74
N THR A 275 -5.25 -17.50 14.04
CA THR A 275 -5.37 -16.07 13.75
C THR A 275 -6.51 -15.82 12.76
N GLU A 276 -7.07 -14.60 12.75
CA GLU A 276 -8.08 -14.22 11.75
C GLU A 276 -7.56 -14.35 10.31
N TYR A 277 -6.24 -14.16 10.11
CA TYR A 277 -5.58 -14.41 8.85
C TYR A 277 -5.65 -15.89 8.45
N ASP A 278 -5.30 -16.81 9.36
CA ASP A 278 -5.29 -18.26 9.10
C ASP A 278 -6.71 -18.78 8.88
N LEU A 279 -7.66 -18.33 9.70
CA LEU A 279 -9.08 -18.64 9.55
C LEU A 279 -9.62 -18.19 8.18
N PHE A 280 -9.19 -17.04 7.69
CA PHE A 280 -9.57 -16.57 6.36
C PHE A 280 -8.97 -17.43 5.24
N VAL A 281 -7.68 -17.79 5.37
CA VAL A 281 -6.96 -18.62 4.39
C VAL A 281 -7.56 -20.03 4.30
N VAL A 282 -7.96 -20.64 5.41
CA VAL A 282 -8.65 -21.95 5.37
C VAL A 282 -10.15 -21.83 5.05
N GLY A 283 -10.70 -20.63 5.09
CA GLY A 283 -12.10 -20.34 4.87
C GLY A 283 -12.55 -20.50 3.41
N PRO A 284 -13.86 -20.66 3.17
CA PRO A 284 -14.39 -20.99 1.86
C PRO A 284 -14.13 -19.93 0.79
N ILE A 285 -14.02 -18.65 1.14
CA ILE A 285 -13.77 -17.55 0.20
C ILE A 285 -12.38 -17.71 -0.42
N PHE A 286 -11.36 -17.88 0.40
CA PHE A 286 -9.98 -18.05 -0.07
C PHE A 286 -9.78 -19.40 -0.74
N GLN A 287 -10.38 -20.49 -0.22
CA GLN A 287 -10.29 -21.82 -0.83
C GLN A 287 -10.96 -21.88 -2.21
N ASN A 288 -12.04 -21.13 -2.44
CA ASN A 288 -12.65 -20.98 -3.77
C ASN A 288 -11.71 -20.21 -4.72
N LEU A 289 -11.01 -19.18 -4.25
CA LEU A 289 -9.97 -18.51 -5.04
C LEU A 289 -8.89 -19.52 -5.47
N VAL A 290 -8.34 -20.30 -4.52
CA VAL A 290 -7.32 -21.32 -4.81
C VAL A 290 -7.83 -22.31 -5.87
N HIS A 291 -9.06 -22.78 -5.74
CA HIS A 291 -9.68 -23.70 -6.71
C HIS A 291 -9.80 -23.07 -8.11
N ASN A 292 -10.33 -21.84 -8.20
CA ASN A 292 -10.56 -21.15 -9.47
C ASN A 292 -9.23 -20.83 -10.19
N VAL A 293 -8.23 -20.35 -9.46
CA VAL A 293 -6.89 -20.09 -10.00
C VAL A 293 -6.26 -21.40 -10.47
N SER A 294 -6.31 -22.47 -9.67
CA SER A 294 -5.76 -23.78 -10.05
C SER A 294 -6.38 -24.31 -11.34
N ARG A 295 -7.72 -24.27 -11.47
CA ARG A 295 -8.47 -24.65 -12.66
C ARG A 295 -8.07 -23.79 -13.88
N ARG A 296 -8.01 -22.47 -13.71
CA ARG A 296 -7.61 -21.54 -14.78
C ARG A 296 -6.21 -21.84 -15.30
N LEU A 297 -5.29 -22.20 -14.41
CA LEU A 297 -3.92 -22.58 -14.76
C LEU A 297 -3.77 -24.02 -15.28
N GLY A 298 -4.89 -24.77 -15.37
CA GLY A 298 -4.94 -26.14 -15.90
C GLY A 298 -4.43 -27.21 -14.95
N PHE A 299 -4.39 -26.95 -13.64
CA PHE A 299 -4.10 -27.95 -12.63
C PHE A 299 -5.37 -28.77 -12.30
N LEU A 300 -5.24 -30.10 -12.15
CA LEU A 300 -6.32 -31.02 -11.76
C LEU A 300 -6.51 -31.09 -10.23
N TYR A 301 -5.69 -30.39 -9.49
CA TYR A 301 -5.69 -30.30 -8.02
C TYR A 301 -5.49 -28.85 -7.60
N ASN A 302 -5.86 -28.52 -6.39
CA ASN A 302 -5.60 -27.20 -5.84
C ASN A 302 -4.10 -27.03 -5.57
N ILE A 303 -3.48 -26.01 -6.18
CA ILE A 303 -2.11 -25.62 -5.87
C ILE A 303 -2.06 -25.03 -4.45
N SER A 304 -0.88 -25.06 -3.81
CA SER A 304 -0.74 -24.57 -2.44
C SER A 304 -0.98 -23.07 -2.33
N SER A 305 -1.42 -22.61 -1.15
CA SER A 305 -1.55 -21.20 -0.82
C SER A 305 -0.23 -20.43 -0.99
N ASP A 306 0.92 -21.06 -0.71
CA ASP A 306 2.24 -20.46 -0.90
C ASP A 306 2.53 -20.14 -2.37
N ARG A 307 2.13 -21.02 -3.29
CA ARG A 307 2.26 -20.78 -4.74
C ARG A 307 1.34 -19.65 -5.21
N ILE A 308 0.12 -19.57 -4.69
CA ILE A 308 -0.79 -18.43 -4.91
C ILE A 308 -0.14 -17.15 -4.40
N ASN A 309 0.45 -17.19 -3.21
CA ASN A 309 1.15 -16.05 -2.63
C ASN A 309 2.35 -15.62 -3.50
N ALA A 310 3.18 -16.56 -3.95
CA ALA A 310 4.31 -16.26 -4.82
C ALA A 310 3.88 -15.54 -6.12
N MET A 311 2.79 -16.00 -6.75
CA MET A 311 2.23 -15.35 -7.95
C MET A 311 1.70 -13.95 -7.65
N TYR A 312 1.06 -13.76 -6.50
CA TYR A 312 0.58 -12.45 -6.07
C TYR A 312 1.74 -11.50 -5.75
N GLU A 313 2.80 -11.98 -5.08
CA GLU A 313 4.01 -11.18 -4.84
C GLU A 313 4.66 -10.75 -6.17
N ALA A 314 4.84 -11.68 -7.12
CA ALA A 314 5.39 -11.34 -8.42
C ALA A 314 4.52 -10.29 -9.15
N CYS A 315 3.19 -10.47 -9.16
CA CYS A 315 2.26 -9.51 -9.75
C CYS A 315 2.46 -8.10 -9.16
N ARG A 316 2.42 -7.97 -7.83
CA ARG A 316 2.41 -6.67 -7.18
C ARG A 316 3.76 -5.95 -7.18
N TYR A 317 4.87 -6.69 -7.07
CA TYR A 317 6.21 -6.10 -7.15
C TYR A 317 6.54 -5.61 -8.57
N GLU A 318 6.35 -6.47 -9.59
CA GLU A 318 6.61 -6.11 -10.98
C GLU A 318 5.77 -4.92 -11.43
N LYS A 319 4.50 -4.86 -10.97
CA LYS A 319 3.63 -3.73 -11.25
C LYS A 319 4.10 -2.44 -10.57
N ALA A 320 4.67 -2.53 -9.37
CA ALA A 320 5.21 -1.37 -8.67
C ALA A 320 6.52 -0.86 -9.29
N TRP A 321 7.38 -1.75 -9.80
CA TRP A 321 8.64 -1.34 -10.45
C TRP A 321 8.42 -0.65 -11.78
N THR A 322 7.37 -1.06 -12.51
CA THR A 322 7.09 -0.56 -13.86
C THR A 322 5.60 -0.28 -14.02
N VAL A 323 5.16 0.88 -13.51
CA VAL A 323 3.74 1.26 -13.41
C VAL A 323 2.97 1.22 -14.73
N ILE A 324 3.64 1.37 -15.88
CA ILE A 324 3.01 1.38 -17.20
C ILE A 324 2.88 0.01 -17.85
N THR A 325 3.53 -1.04 -17.30
CA THR A 325 3.49 -2.39 -17.85
C THR A 325 2.64 -3.32 -17.00
N LEU A 326 2.05 -4.32 -17.63
CA LEU A 326 1.32 -5.39 -16.94
C LEU A 326 2.30 -6.49 -16.54
N SER A 327 2.28 -6.91 -15.27
CA SER A 327 2.95 -8.14 -14.87
C SER A 327 2.20 -9.35 -15.42
N PRO A 328 2.88 -10.29 -16.08
CA PRO A 328 2.24 -11.53 -16.54
C PRO A 328 1.62 -12.35 -15.42
N TRP A 329 2.15 -12.24 -14.19
CA TRP A 329 1.61 -12.94 -13.02
C TRP A 329 0.30 -12.36 -12.51
N CYS A 330 -0.01 -11.11 -12.84
CA CYS A 330 -1.33 -10.54 -12.52
C CYS A 330 -2.45 -11.23 -13.32
N ALA A 331 -2.14 -11.76 -14.51
CA ALA A 331 -3.11 -12.42 -15.37
C ALA A 331 -3.64 -13.76 -14.81
N VAL A 332 -3.01 -14.32 -13.78
CA VAL A 332 -3.51 -15.52 -13.11
C VAL A 332 -4.71 -15.23 -12.20
N PHE A 333 -4.97 -13.96 -11.87
CA PHE A 333 -6.03 -13.51 -11.00
C PHE A 333 -7.05 -12.64 -11.73
N ASN A 334 -8.32 -12.82 -11.45
CA ASN A 334 -9.32 -11.85 -11.83
C ASN A 334 -9.43 -10.72 -10.75
N LYS A 335 -10.19 -9.70 -11.06
CA LYS A 335 -10.33 -8.51 -10.19
C LYS A 335 -10.89 -8.84 -8.80
N GLU A 336 -11.83 -9.78 -8.72
CA GLU A 336 -12.39 -10.19 -7.42
C GLU A 336 -11.39 -11.00 -6.61
N GLU A 337 -10.60 -11.86 -7.25
CA GLU A 337 -9.54 -12.61 -6.59
C GLU A 337 -8.44 -11.69 -6.05
N LEU A 338 -8.09 -10.63 -6.78
CA LEU A 338 -7.17 -9.60 -6.26
C LEU A 338 -7.74 -8.85 -5.05
N ARG A 339 -9.05 -8.61 -4.98
CA ARG A 339 -9.70 -8.04 -3.79
C ARG A 339 -9.66 -9.00 -2.59
N ILE A 340 -9.82 -10.29 -2.82
CA ILE A 340 -9.70 -11.31 -1.77
C ILE A 340 -8.27 -11.35 -1.23
N LEU A 341 -7.26 -11.29 -2.11
CA LEU A 341 -5.85 -11.25 -1.74
C LEU A 341 -5.50 -9.94 -1.00
N GLU A 342 -6.04 -8.79 -1.43
CA GLU A 342 -5.91 -7.53 -0.70
C GLU A 342 -6.50 -7.63 0.71
N TYR A 343 -7.70 -8.21 0.85
CA TYR A 343 -8.34 -8.36 2.15
C TYR A 343 -7.55 -9.25 3.10
N ARG A 344 -6.95 -10.33 2.59
CA ARG A 344 -6.04 -11.17 3.36
C ARG A 344 -4.86 -10.38 3.94
N GLU A 345 -4.25 -9.50 3.11
CA GLU A 345 -3.17 -8.62 3.55
C GLU A 345 -3.68 -7.55 4.54
N ASP A 346 -4.88 -7.02 4.31
CA ASP A 346 -5.50 -6.06 5.23
C ASP A 346 -5.75 -6.68 6.61
N LEU A 347 -6.21 -7.95 6.68
CA LEU A 347 -6.32 -8.71 7.92
C LEU A 347 -4.97 -8.84 8.62
N ASN A 348 -3.93 -9.26 7.89
CA ASN A 348 -2.59 -9.40 8.45
C ASN A 348 -2.15 -8.10 9.15
N TYR A 349 -2.20 -6.98 8.44
CA TYR A 349 -1.76 -5.70 8.97
C TYR A 349 -2.73 -5.10 10.00
N TYR A 350 -4.03 -5.41 9.94
CA TYR A 350 -5.01 -4.98 10.93
C TYR A 350 -4.67 -5.48 12.33
N TYR A 351 -4.22 -6.73 12.44
CA TYR A 351 -3.79 -7.31 13.71
C TYR A 351 -2.33 -7.01 14.03
N LYS A 352 -1.46 -6.95 13.03
CA LYS A 352 -0.03 -6.67 13.22
C LYS A 352 0.24 -5.25 13.72
N ALA A 353 -0.41 -4.24 13.12
CA ALA A 353 -0.11 -2.83 13.36
C ALA A 353 -1.35 -1.92 13.44
N GLY A 354 -2.54 -2.46 13.22
CA GLY A 354 -3.82 -1.74 13.19
C GLY A 354 -4.67 -1.97 14.44
N TYR A 355 -5.97 -1.76 14.26
CA TYR A 355 -6.97 -1.75 15.33
C TYR A 355 -7.28 -3.13 15.92
N GLY A 356 -6.77 -4.21 15.34
CA GLY A 356 -7.00 -5.57 15.84
C GLY A 356 -6.38 -5.87 17.20
N ARG A 357 -5.42 -5.05 17.67
CA ARG A 357 -4.75 -5.20 18.97
C ARG A 357 -4.54 -3.83 19.64
N GLU A 358 -4.94 -3.70 20.89
CA GLU A 358 -4.82 -2.43 21.64
C GLU A 358 -3.37 -1.94 21.79
N ILE A 359 -2.39 -2.86 21.85
CA ILE A 359 -0.99 -2.51 21.97
C ILE A 359 -0.50 -1.65 20.80
N ASN A 360 -1.03 -1.88 19.60
CA ASN A 360 -0.63 -1.14 18.39
C ASN A 360 -0.88 0.38 18.53
N ALA A 361 -1.98 0.77 19.18
CA ALA A 361 -2.27 2.17 19.48
C ALA A 361 -1.31 2.78 20.52
N ARG A 362 -0.64 1.97 21.34
CA ARG A 362 0.40 2.44 22.25
C ARG A 362 1.74 2.64 21.55
N LEU A 363 2.03 1.81 20.56
CA LEU A 363 3.30 1.81 19.84
C LEU A 363 3.47 2.99 18.87
N GLY A 364 2.39 3.60 18.41
CA GLY A 364 2.44 4.85 17.65
C GLY A 364 2.54 6.12 18.52
N CYS A 365 2.38 6.00 19.83
CA CYS A 365 2.38 7.14 20.76
C CYS A 365 3.68 7.96 20.74
N PRO A 366 4.90 7.40 20.67
CA PRO A 366 6.12 8.21 20.60
C PRO A 366 6.14 9.20 19.43
N LEU A 367 5.68 8.78 18.25
CA LEU A 367 5.58 9.64 17.07
C LEU A 367 4.51 10.73 17.24
N LEU A 368 3.36 10.39 17.84
CA LEU A 368 2.33 11.37 18.17
C LEU A 368 2.84 12.38 19.21
N HIS A 369 3.56 11.93 20.24
CA HIS A 369 4.17 12.81 21.24
C HIS A 369 5.15 13.80 20.62
N ASP A 370 6.06 13.32 19.79
CA ASP A 370 7.05 14.16 19.09
C ASP A 370 6.36 15.25 18.24
N MET A 371 5.38 14.85 17.42
CA MET A 371 4.62 15.79 16.59
C MET A 371 3.89 16.85 17.45
N MET A 372 3.17 16.41 18.50
CA MET A 372 2.43 17.32 19.37
C MET A 372 3.35 18.25 20.16
N GLN A 373 4.54 17.80 20.57
CA GLN A 373 5.52 18.60 21.28
C GLN A 373 6.07 19.73 20.39
N HIS A 374 6.42 19.44 19.14
CA HIS A 374 6.85 20.45 18.18
C HIS A 374 5.77 21.51 17.93
N PHE A 375 4.52 21.08 17.75
CA PHE A 375 3.39 22.01 17.57
C PHE A 375 3.08 22.82 18.84
N TRP A 376 3.24 22.20 20.02
CA TRP A 376 3.09 22.87 21.30
C TRP A 376 4.10 24.02 21.44
N ASN A 377 5.36 23.78 21.11
CA ASN A 377 6.42 24.80 21.20
C ASN A 377 6.10 26.00 20.30
N ILE A 378 5.65 25.78 19.06
CA ILE A 378 5.26 26.86 18.13
C ILE A 378 4.01 27.60 18.62
N ALA A 379 3.05 26.89 19.21
CA ALA A 379 1.79 27.50 19.65
C ALA A 379 2.00 28.44 20.85
N HIS A 380 2.97 28.15 21.73
CA HIS A 380 3.19 28.88 22.98
C HIS A 380 4.32 29.92 22.91
N ASP A 381 5.29 29.72 22.03
CA ASP A 381 6.42 30.65 21.88
C ASP A 381 6.59 31.06 20.42
N GLU A 382 6.24 32.32 20.12
CA GLU A 382 6.39 32.89 18.77
C GLU A 382 7.87 33.06 18.36
N THR A 383 8.77 33.02 19.32
CA THR A 383 10.23 33.15 19.13
C THR A 383 10.93 31.80 19.12
N SER A 384 10.18 30.71 19.19
CA SER A 384 10.74 29.36 19.20
C SER A 384 11.59 29.10 17.96
N ASN A 385 12.77 28.50 18.17
CA ASN A 385 13.67 28.06 17.10
C ASN A 385 13.28 26.68 16.55
N GLU A 386 11.97 26.41 16.44
CA GLU A 386 11.49 25.15 15.89
C GLU A 386 11.82 25.00 14.40
N PRO A 387 12.18 23.81 13.94
CA PRO A 387 12.39 23.55 12.52
C PRO A 387 11.14 23.84 11.69
N MET A 388 11.31 24.38 10.48
CA MET A 388 10.20 24.56 9.53
C MET A 388 9.71 23.23 8.95
N GLY A 389 10.61 22.23 8.84
CA GLY A 389 10.31 20.91 8.33
C GLY A 389 10.92 19.80 9.18
N ILE A 390 10.11 18.80 9.52
CA ILE A 390 10.50 17.60 10.26
C ILE A 390 10.08 16.40 9.42
N PHE A 391 11.06 15.61 8.98
CA PHE A 391 10.87 14.55 8.02
C PHE A 391 11.45 13.24 8.53
N TYR A 392 10.57 12.33 8.89
CA TYR A 392 10.91 11.00 9.39
C TYR A 392 10.60 9.93 8.35
N PHE A 393 11.48 8.94 8.25
CA PHE A 393 11.36 7.83 7.31
C PHE A 393 11.53 6.51 8.05
N SER A 394 10.51 5.68 8.00
CA SER A 394 10.47 4.39 8.69
C SER A 394 9.76 3.32 7.86
N ASP A 395 9.36 2.25 8.48
CA ASP A 395 8.62 1.17 7.84
C ASP A 395 7.10 1.35 7.92
N ILE A 396 6.38 0.41 7.30
CA ILE A 396 4.91 0.43 7.21
C ILE A 396 4.27 0.22 8.59
N VAL A 397 4.87 -0.61 9.46
CA VAL A 397 4.31 -0.91 10.79
C VAL A 397 4.29 0.34 11.65
N SER A 398 5.37 1.12 11.63
CA SER A 398 5.46 2.39 12.36
C SER A 398 4.42 3.41 11.90
N LEU A 399 4.21 3.53 10.57
CA LEU A 399 3.17 4.39 10.02
C LEU A 399 1.77 3.93 10.46
N GLN A 400 1.48 2.63 10.35
CA GLN A 400 0.17 2.08 10.72
C GLN A 400 -0.10 2.20 12.22
N ASN A 401 0.91 1.98 13.07
CA ASN A 401 0.78 2.23 14.51
C ASN A 401 0.41 3.68 14.81
N LEU A 402 1.05 4.65 14.12
CA LEU A 402 0.69 6.06 14.28
C LEU A 402 -0.75 6.35 13.80
N LEU A 403 -1.16 5.80 12.65
CA LEU A 403 -2.54 5.94 12.16
C LEU A 403 -3.54 5.39 13.18
N THR A 404 -3.24 4.21 13.75
CA THR A 404 -4.05 3.55 14.78
C THR A 404 -4.14 4.39 16.07
N THR A 405 -3.00 4.94 16.52
CA THR A 405 -2.94 5.84 17.69
C THR A 405 -3.80 7.09 17.48
N MET A 406 -3.83 7.61 16.27
CA MET A 406 -4.59 8.81 15.91
C MET A 406 -6.06 8.53 15.58
N GLY A 407 -6.50 7.28 15.46
CA GLY A 407 -7.87 6.94 15.04
C GLY A 407 -8.13 7.25 13.56
N ILE A 408 -7.10 7.15 12.68
CA ILE A 408 -7.24 7.41 11.26
C ILE A 408 -7.62 6.12 10.53
N ASN A 409 -8.65 6.18 9.67
CA ASN A 409 -9.14 5.03 8.90
C ASN A 409 -9.63 3.86 9.77
N GLU A 410 -10.18 4.13 10.94
CA GLU A 410 -10.85 3.15 11.78
C GLU A 410 -12.22 2.78 11.20
N ASP A 411 -12.47 1.48 11.05
CA ASP A 411 -13.77 0.95 10.66
C ASP A 411 -14.66 0.75 11.89
N GLN A 412 -15.97 0.99 11.76
CA GLN A 412 -16.93 0.77 12.86
C GLN A 412 -17.06 -0.72 13.22
N THR A 413 -16.80 -1.60 12.27
CA THR A 413 -16.84 -3.05 12.45
C THR A 413 -15.43 -3.60 12.29
N PRO A 414 -14.92 -4.44 13.22
CA PRO A 414 -13.61 -5.05 13.08
C PRO A 414 -13.50 -5.93 11.82
N LEU A 415 -12.31 -5.92 11.21
CA LEU A 415 -11.97 -6.87 10.16
C LEU A 415 -11.76 -8.26 10.78
N THR A 416 -12.45 -9.26 10.24
CA THR A 416 -12.33 -10.66 10.66
C THR A 416 -12.36 -11.59 9.45
N ALA A 417 -12.01 -12.86 9.65
CA ALA A 417 -12.12 -13.89 8.61
C ALA A 417 -13.53 -14.02 7.98
N PHE A 418 -14.56 -13.57 8.71
CA PHE A 418 -15.96 -13.76 8.34
C PHE A 418 -16.64 -12.50 7.78
N THR A 419 -16.01 -11.33 7.92
CA THR A 419 -16.63 -10.03 7.56
C THR A 419 -16.28 -9.55 6.14
N TYR A 420 -15.55 -10.33 5.31
CA TYR A 420 -15.13 -9.93 3.96
C TYR A 420 -16.24 -9.29 3.12
N LYS A 421 -17.43 -9.91 3.09
CA LYS A 421 -18.55 -9.45 2.26
C LYS A 421 -19.10 -8.10 2.70
N ASP A 422 -19.07 -7.83 4.00
CA ASP A 422 -19.59 -6.61 4.60
C ASP A 422 -18.56 -5.47 4.54
N MET A 423 -17.27 -5.82 4.38
CA MET A 423 -16.13 -4.90 4.40
C MET A 423 -15.68 -4.42 3.01
N ALA A 424 -16.59 -4.45 2.02
CA ALA A 424 -16.28 -3.99 0.65
C ALA A 424 -15.87 -2.50 0.60
N LYS A 425 -16.35 -1.67 1.54
CA LYS A 425 -16.06 -0.24 1.67
C LYS A 425 -15.22 0.08 2.91
N ARG A 426 -14.47 -0.89 3.44
CA ARG A 426 -13.61 -0.69 4.60
C ARG A 426 -12.66 0.48 4.41
N GLN A 427 -12.38 1.18 5.49
CA GLN A 427 -11.41 2.27 5.52
C GLN A 427 -9.97 1.75 5.69
N TRP A 428 -9.80 0.66 6.46
CA TRP A 428 -8.52 -0.03 6.62
C TRP A 428 -8.20 -0.83 5.36
N ARG A 429 -7.66 -0.15 4.35
CA ARG A 429 -7.19 -0.73 3.10
C ARG A 429 -5.72 -0.42 2.91
N THR A 430 -4.88 -1.42 3.07
CA THR A 430 -3.42 -1.29 2.99
C THR A 430 -2.95 -0.76 1.64
N SER A 431 -3.67 -1.04 0.55
CA SER A 431 -3.40 -0.45 -0.76
C SER A 431 -3.47 1.09 -0.78
N LEU A 432 -4.24 1.70 0.11
CA LEU A 432 -4.47 3.14 0.12
C LEU A 432 -3.73 3.85 1.26
N ILE A 433 -3.64 3.21 2.43
CA ILE A 433 -3.11 3.83 3.64
C ILE A 433 -1.63 3.53 3.88
N SER A 434 -1.10 2.45 3.30
CA SER A 434 0.27 1.97 3.52
C SER A 434 0.91 1.36 2.26
N SER A 435 0.67 1.96 1.10
CA SER A 435 1.36 1.68 -0.17
C SER A 435 2.87 1.95 -0.07
N PHE A 436 3.64 1.65 -1.10
CA PHE A 436 4.98 2.23 -1.22
C PHE A 436 4.91 3.75 -1.11
N ALA A 437 5.92 4.38 -0.49
CA ALA A 437 6.01 5.82 -0.25
C ALA A 437 4.82 6.42 0.51
N ALA A 438 4.01 5.58 1.19
CA ALA A 438 2.92 6.07 2.03
C ALA A 438 3.45 7.07 3.06
N ASN A 439 2.67 8.11 3.34
CA ASN A 439 3.09 9.17 4.23
C ASN A 439 1.90 9.80 4.96
N LEU A 440 2.13 10.16 6.21
CA LEU A 440 1.26 11.04 6.98
C LEU A 440 1.97 12.38 7.13
N ILE A 441 1.30 13.46 6.73
CA ILE A 441 1.80 14.83 6.80
C ILE A 441 0.89 15.61 7.72
N ALA A 442 1.46 16.37 8.65
CA ALA A 442 0.76 17.35 9.47
C ALA A 442 1.35 18.73 9.20
N VAL A 443 0.51 19.69 8.83
CA VAL A 443 0.92 21.07 8.59
C VAL A 443 0.28 21.96 9.64
N PHE A 444 1.13 22.67 10.38
CA PHE A 444 0.71 23.66 11.38
C PHE A 444 0.59 25.03 10.74
N TYR A 445 -0.54 25.70 11.00
CA TYR A 445 -0.86 27.01 10.45
C TYR A 445 -1.06 28.04 11.57
N LYS A 446 -0.61 29.27 11.33
CA LYS A 446 -1.03 30.48 12.08
C LYS A 446 -2.02 31.28 11.23
N CYS A 447 -3.20 31.58 11.80
CA CYS A 447 -4.34 32.22 11.13
C CYS A 447 -4.66 33.56 11.77
N ASN A 448 -5.15 34.53 10.97
CA ASN A 448 -5.41 35.89 11.44
C ASN A 448 -6.87 36.13 11.92
N ASP A 449 -7.80 35.23 11.62
CA ASP A 449 -9.25 35.48 11.68
C ASP A 449 -10.03 34.67 12.71
N SER A 450 -9.41 33.88 13.57
CA SER A 450 -10.10 33.00 14.50
C SER A 450 -9.76 33.28 15.96
N LYS A 451 -10.68 32.88 16.86
CA LYS A 451 -10.41 32.89 18.30
C LYS A 451 -9.23 31.98 18.65
N ASP A 452 -9.06 30.90 17.91
CA ASP A 452 -7.89 30.03 17.92
C ASP A 452 -7.08 30.32 16.65
N ASN A 453 -5.97 31.06 16.82
CA ASN A 453 -5.10 31.44 15.71
C ASN A 453 -4.25 30.26 15.19
N ASN A 454 -4.29 29.10 15.85
CA ASN A 454 -3.48 27.95 15.53
C ASN A 454 -4.35 26.81 15.00
N LYS A 455 -4.01 26.30 13.83
CA LYS A 455 -4.73 25.20 13.19
C LYS A 455 -3.76 24.16 12.66
N VAL A 456 -4.22 22.92 12.54
CA VAL A 456 -3.45 21.81 11.95
C VAL A 456 -4.28 21.12 10.88
N MET A 457 -3.65 20.77 9.78
CA MET A 457 -4.24 19.97 8.73
C MET A 457 -3.41 18.70 8.50
N PHE A 458 -4.08 17.56 8.51
CA PHE A 458 -3.45 16.26 8.26
C PHE A 458 -3.73 15.80 6.84
N TYR A 459 -2.72 15.16 6.25
CA TYR A 459 -2.81 14.53 4.93
C TYR A 459 -2.25 13.12 5.00
N LEU A 460 -3.00 12.14 4.50
CA LEU A 460 -2.55 10.77 4.31
C LEU A 460 -2.42 10.50 2.80
N ALA A 461 -1.24 10.10 2.35
CA ALA A 461 -0.93 9.97 0.92
C ALA A 461 -1.35 11.23 0.12
N GLU A 462 -1.00 12.40 0.64
CA GLU A 462 -1.28 13.74 0.07
C GLU A 462 -2.79 14.11 0.01
N LYS A 463 -3.67 13.32 0.61
CA LYS A 463 -5.13 13.58 0.68
C LYS A 463 -5.52 14.04 2.08
N PRO A 464 -6.39 15.06 2.21
CA PRO A 464 -6.84 15.51 3.53
C PRO A 464 -7.48 14.39 4.34
N VAL A 465 -7.07 14.27 5.59
CA VAL A 465 -7.70 13.36 6.56
C VAL A 465 -8.91 14.05 7.17
N GLN A 466 -10.03 13.36 7.19
CA GLN A 466 -11.25 13.86 7.82
C GLN A 466 -11.30 13.39 9.28
N TYR A 467 -11.39 14.36 10.19
CA TYR A 467 -11.67 14.08 11.59
C TYR A 467 -13.03 14.64 11.99
N ASP A 468 -13.79 13.90 12.76
CA ASP A 468 -14.98 14.41 13.42
C ASP A 468 -14.57 15.55 14.37
N GLY A 469 -15.18 16.71 14.21
CA GLY A 469 -14.84 17.94 14.94
C GLY A 469 -13.90 18.90 14.21
N CYS A 470 -13.39 18.52 13.01
CA CYS A 470 -12.60 19.40 12.16
C CYS A 470 -13.39 19.82 10.91
N LEU A 471 -13.24 21.08 10.49
CA LEU A 471 -13.90 21.60 9.30
C LEU A 471 -13.06 21.24 8.05
N VAL A 472 -13.57 20.34 7.19
CA VAL A 472 -12.92 19.93 5.93
C VAL A 472 -11.46 19.48 6.16
N GLY A 473 -11.21 18.76 7.28
CA GLY A 473 -9.88 18.29 7.66
C GLY A 473 -9.01 19.31 8.37
N LEU A 474 -9.39 20.58 8.45
CA LEU A 474 -8.69 21.61 9.20
C LEU A 474 -9.17 21.61 10.65
N CYS A 475 -8.26 21.27 11.56
CA CYS A 475 -8.53 21.13 12.99
C CYS A 475 -8.04 22.34 13.76
N ASP A 476 -8.83 22.82 14.72
CA ASP A 476 -8.37 23.80 15.71
C ASP A 476 -7.33 23.16 16.64
N TRP A 477 -6.28 23.90 16.98
CA TRP A 477 -5.22 23.39 17.86
C TRP A 477 -5.76 23.00 19.24
N GLU A 478 -6.71 23.79 19.79
CA GLU A 478 -7.36 23.48 21.06
C GLU A 478 -8.12 22.15 21.02
N PHE A 479 -8.80 21.86 19.90
CA PHE A 479 -9.45 20.56 19.69
C PHE A 479 -8.43 19.42 19.71
N LEU A 480 -7.30 19.56 19.01
CA LEU A 480 -6.25 18.53 18.97
C LEU A 480 -5.58 18.34 20.33
N LYS A 481 -5.35 19.41 21.09
CA LYS A 481 -4.87 19.31 22.48
C LYS A 481 -5.83 18.52 23.36
N SER A 482 -7.13 18.79 23.22
CA SER A 482 -8.16 18.04 23.95
C SER A 482 -8.20 16.57 23.55
N LYS A 483 -8.07 16.28 22.26
CA LYS A 483 -8.14 14.91 21.71
C LYS A 483 -6.89 14.09 22.02
N PHE A 484 -5.71 14.66 21.82
CA PHE A 484 -4.44 13.92 21.86
C PHE A 484 -3.53 14.29 23.03
N GLY A 485 -3.75 15.43 23.69
CA GLY A 485 -2.81 15.96 24.68
C GLY A 485 -2.55 15.01 25.85
N GLN A 486 -3.59 14.36 26.38
CA GLN A 486 -3.43 13.39 27.46
C GLN A 486 -2.69 12.12 26.97
N LEU A 487 -3.03 11.62 25.79
CA LEU A 487 -2.39 10.46 25.18
C LEU A 487 -0.91 10.74 24.92
N ALA A 488 -0.60 11.87 24.28
CA ALA A 488 0.76 12.27 23.95
C ALA A 488 1.62 12.54 25.22
N SER A 489 1.06 13.18 26.27
CA SER A 489 1.79 13.45 27.51
C SER A 489 2.06 12.20 28.37
N ASN A 490 1.22 11.17 28.25
CA ASN A 490 1.33 9.92 28.99
C ASN A 490 1.89 8.76 28.14
N CYS A 491 2.71 9.07 27.14
CA CYS A 491 3.28 8.13 26.20
C CYS A 491 4.33 7.24 26.89
N LYS A 492 3.87 6.27 27.71
CA LYS A 492 4.72 5.29 28.36
C LYS A 492 4.62 3.95 27.66
N LEU A 493 5.75 3.36 27.36
CA LEU A 493 5.87 2.02 26.77
C LEU A 493 6.05 0.93 27.86
N ASP A 494 5.63 1.20 29.10
CA ASP A 494 5.76 0.25 30.22
C ASP A 494 5.05 -1.07 29.91
N VAL A 495 3.98 -1.03 29.11
CA VAL A 495 3.26 -2.22 28.62
C VAL A 495 4.17 -3.19 27.85
N CYS A 496 5.23 -2.70 27.24
CA CYS A 496 6.18 -3.50 26.47
C CYS A 496 7.11 -4.38 27.33
N TRP A 497 7.20 -4.07 28.63
CA TRP A 497 8.12 -4.68 29.57
C TRP A 497 7.39 -5.43 30.70
N ILE A 498 6.06 -5.54 30.64
CA ILE A 498 5.33 -6.37 31.58
C ILE A 498 5.80 -7.80 31.35
N GLU A 499 6.78 -8.22 32.16
CA GLU A 499 7.07 -9.63 32.30
C GLU A 499 5.73 -10.33 32.52
N SER A 500 5.48 -11.40 31.78
CA SER A 500 4.41 -12.35 32.09
C SER A 500 4.76 -13.00 33.43
N GLY A 501 4.58 -12.24 34.49
CA GLY A 501 4.59 -12.72 35.86
C GLY A 501 3.39 -13.62 36.01
N ALA A 502 3.50 -14.85 35.53
CA ALA A 502 2.77 -15.94 36.14
C ALA A 502 3.15 -15.87 37.64
N PRO A 503 2.19 -15.64 38.54
CA PRO A 503 2.53 -15.50 39.94
C PRO A 503 3.21 -16.80 40.38
N ALA A 504 4.51 -16.72 40.67
CA ALA A 504 5.28 -17.85 41.20
C ALA A 504 4.59 -18.49 42.43
N ASN A 505 3.66 -17.76 43.02
CA ASN A 505 2.79 -18.20 44.11
C ASN A 505 1.80 -19.32 43.73
N LEU A 506 1.39 -19.47 42.44
CA LEU A 506 0.51 -20.58 42.04
C LEU A 506 1.26 -21.90 41.90
N LEU A 507 2.52 -21.87 41.45
CA LEU A 507 3.36 -23.07 41.39
C LEU A 507 3.78 -23.55 42.80
N LEU A 508 4.10 -22.61 43.70
CA LEU A 508 4.43 -22.95 45.10
C LEU A 508 3.20 -23.52 45.84
N ASN A 509 2.01 -22.98 45.60
CA ASN A 509 0.79 -23.53 46.19
C ASN A 509 0.43 -24.92 45.63
N SER A 510 0.63 -25.14 44.33
CA SER A 510 0.41 -26.47 43.74
C SER A 510 1.36 -27.52 44.27
N ILE A 511 2.66 -27.19 44.43
CA ILE A 511 3.67 -28.08 44.99
C ILE A 511 3.37 -28.34 46.49
N ALA A 512 2.97 -27.33 47.25
CA ALA A 512 2.61 -27.47 48.65
C ALA A 512 1.38 -28.37 48.83
N ILE A 513 0.36 -28.25 47.99
CA ILE A 513 -0.85 -29.10 48.02
C ILE A 513 -0.48 -30.57 47.71
N HIS A 514 0.35 -30.82 46.71
CA HIS A 514 0.80 -32.18 46.38
C HIS A 514 1.66 -32.80 47.48
N PHE A 515 2.50 -31.98 48.14
CA PHE A 515 3.31 -32.46 49.27
C PHE A 515 2.45 -32.81 50.49
N VAL A 516 1.44 -32.00 50.81
CA VAL A 516 0.47 -32.26 51.89
C VAL A 516 -0.36 -33.51 51.59
N CYS A 517 -0.87 -33.66 50.35
CA CYS A 517 -1.57 -34.89 49.95
C CYS A 517 -0.69 -36.13 50.03
N PHE A 518 0.58 -36.03 49.66
CA PHE A 518 1.53 -37.17 49.74
C PHE A 518 1.83 -37.57 51.18
N ILE A 519 1.96 -36.60 52.10
CA ILE A 519 2.17 -36.85 53.53
C ILE A 519 0.91 -37.48 54.17
N LEU A 520 -0.29 -37.03 53.80
CA LEU A 520 -1.54 -37.60 54.32
C LEU A 520 -1.76 -39.04 53.85
N VAL A 521 -1.36 -39.37 52.61
CA VAL A 521 -1.38 -40.76 52.10
C VAL A 521 -0.36 -41.65 52.83
N LEU A 522 0.82 -41.11 53.22
CA LEU A 522 1.81 -41.84 53.97
C LEU A 522 1.47 -42.03 55.47
N LEU A 523 0.59 -41.16 55.99
CA LEU A 523 0.14 -41.25 57.39
C LEU A 523 -1.15 -42.06 57.58
N GLY A 524 -1.72 -42.60 56.49
CA GLY A 524 -2.88 -43.52 56.53
C GLY A 524 -4.21 -42.88 56.87
N TYR A 525 -4.43 -41.61 56.52
CA TYR A 525 -5.71 -40.90 56.60
C TYR A 525 -6.35 -40.78 55.25
#